data_5151ce8652289d13ad072d0b4cc73d4f
#
_entry.id   5151ce8652289d13ad072d0b4cc73d4f
#
_cell.length_a   1.000
_cell.length_b   1.000
_cell.length_c   1.000
_cell.angle_alpha   90.00
_cell.angle_beta   90.00
_cell.angle_gamma   90.00
#
_symmetry.space_group_name_H-M   'P 1'
#
loop_
_entity.id
_entity.type
_entity.pdbx_description
1 polymer ?
#
loop_
_entity_poly.entity_id
_entity_poly.type
_entity_poly.pdbx_seq_one_letter_code
_entity_poly.pdbx_strand_id
1 'polypeptide(L)'
;VARLPDLPIDTALAQLFFAEQVEGDATWFSLPGGGVLFEAGEEADQLYFLRAGRLGVFRHEEGQEPEFLGVIRPGEPAGEMSLLAGTVHSARVVALRDSEIFALPRDLFMDAAEEDPGVMLELAQLVVRRTRRTKGRQAGSEPSVYGFVTVGEAVPVRPVVDRIARHIMRQGYSVTVVGAEAATAPTEWYSEVERTHDFVLYAAEGEDLGWRALVARQVDRLFRIGKASSRPPQNIILHPAQPLQAHQLVDLILMHPRGSGAPRTSEGWLAAAHPARLFHMRRDDEDDAARMARVLTGQSIGLVLSGGGARAYAHVGAVRALRERGVPIDFIGGASMGAIVAA
;
A
#
# COMPACT_ATOMS: atom_id res chain seq x y z
N VAL A 1 -5.66 -24.17 13.53
CA VAL A 1 -4.30 -24.20 12.96
C VAL A 1 -4.29 -23.20 11.81
N ALA A 2 -3.68 -22.05 12.05
CA ALA A 2 -3.59 -21.00 11.05
C ALA A 2 -2.57 -21.43 9.98
N ARG A 3 -3.00 -21.50 8.73
CA ARG A 3 -2.12 -21.82 7.58
C ARG A 3 -1.25 -20.61 7.26
N LEU A 4 0.06 -20.79 7.19
CA LEU A 4 0.92 -19.81 6.53
C LEU A 4 0.60 -19.80 5.02
N PRO A 5 0.37 -18.63 4.40
CA PRO A 5 -0.29 -18.54 3.10
C PRO A 5 0.48 -19.14 1.91
N ASP A 6 1.75 -19.47 2.01
CA ASP A 6 2.57 -19.95 0.89
C ASP A 6 3.55 -21.08 1.23
N LEU A 7 3.52 -21.59 2.46
CA LEU A 7 4.27 -22.77 2.81
C LEU A 7 3.34 -23.99 2.71
N PRO A 8 3.66 -25.01 1.90
CA PRO A 8 2.96 -26.28 1.97
C PRO A 8 3.05 -26.80 3.41
N ILE A 9 1.93 -27.26 3.98
CA ILE A 9 1.84 -27.70 5.40
C ILE A 9 2.82 -28.82 5.76
N ASP A 10 3.32 -29.52 4.74
CA ASP A 10 4.19 -30.69 4.86
C ASP A 10 5.67 -30.39 4.65
N THR A 11 6.09 -29.11 4.75
CA THR A 11 7.51 -28.77 4.59
C THR A 11 8.23 -28.78 5.95
N ALA A 12 9.50 -29.16 5.93
CA ALA A 12 10.35 -29.22 7.13
C ALA A 12 10.44 -27.84 7.81
N LEU A 13 10.55 -26.76 7.03
CA LEU A 13 10.57 -25.40 7.53
C LEU A 13 9.24 -25.02 8.20
N ALA A 14 8.08 -25.42 7.62
CA ALA A 14 6.77 -25.16 8.21
C ALA A 14 6.58 -25.91 9.54
N GLN A 15 7.15 -27.09 9.68
CA GLN A 15 7.08 -27.88 10.92
C GLN A 15 7.76 -27.16 12.07
N LEU A 16 8.84 -26.41 11.85
CA LEU A 16 9.49 -25.58 12.88
C LEU A 16 8.56 -24.48 13.44
N PHE A 17 7.64 -23.99 12.63
CA PHE A 17 6.69 -22.94 13.07
C PHE A 17 5.45 -23.50 13.77
N PHE A 18 5.11 -24.74 13.52
CA PHE A 18 3.92 -25.40 14.08
C PHE A 18 4.23 -26.41 15.17
N ALA A 19 5.52 -26.67 15.44
CA ALA A 19 5.88 -27.47 16.59
C ALA A 19 5.43 -26.74 17.86
N GLU A 20 4.40 -27.30 18.52
CA GLU A 20 3.92 -26.82 19.84
C GLU A 20 5.00 -26.91 20.93
N GLN A 21 6.19 -27.41 20.60
CA GLN A 21 7.28 -27.75 21.49
C GLN A 21 8.63 -27.27 20.96
N VAL A 22 8.72 -26.06 20.39
CA VAL A 22 10.04 -25.44 20.32
C VAL A 22 10.36 -25.01 21.76
N GLU A 23 10.93 -25.93 22.55
CA GLU A 23 11.50 -25.63 23.86
C GLU A 23 12.67 -24.66 23.63
N GLY A 24 12.46 -23.38 23.89
CA GLY A 24 13.46 -22.35 23.74
C GLY A 24 12.85 -20.95 23.61
N ASP A 25 13.67 -19.98 23.29
CA ASP A 25 13.31 -18.56 23.18
C ASP A 25 12.58 -18.19 21.88
N ALA A 26 12.08 -19.17 21.11
CA ALA A 26 11.25 -18.91 19.92
C ALA A 26 9.89 -18.33 20.34
N THR A 27 9.56 -17.14 19.81
CA THR A 27 8.38 -16.41 20.28
C THR A 27 7.56 -15.81 19.15
N TRP A 28 6.24 -15.78 19.36
CA TRP A 28 5.32 -14.99 18.57
C TRP A 28 5.15 -13.60 19.19
N PHE A 29 5.18 -12.55 18.39
CA PHE A 29 4.88 -11.20 18.85
C PHE A 29 4.20 -10.37 17.77
N SER A 30 3.46 -9.36 18.22
CA SER A 30 2.83 -8.37 17.35
C SER A 30 3.71 -7.14 17.25
N LEU A 31 3.96 -6.69 16.02
CA LEU A 31 4.70 -5.46 15.72
C LEU A 31 3.72 -4.46 15.10
N PRO A 32 3.40 -3.36 15.78
CA PRO A 32 2.51 -2.34 15.24
C PRO A 32 3.09 -1.68 13.99
N GLY A 33 2.23 -1.23 13.08
CA GLY A 33 2.63 -0.46 11.91
C GLY A 33 3.49 0.75 12.30
N GLY A 34 4.63 0.92 11.65
CA GLY A 34 5.68 1.87 12.01
C GLY A 34 6.74 1.34 12.99
N GLY A 35 6.48 0.20 13.63
CA GLY A 35 7.47 -0.46 14.50
C GLY A 35 8.66 -0.98 13.71
N VAL A 36 9.84 -0.90 14.30
CA VAL A 36 11.08 -1.40 13.72
C VAL A 36 11.27 -2.85 14.17
N LEU A 37 11.52 -3.74 13.20
CA LEU A 37 11.85 -5.13 13.52
C LEU A 37 13.32 -5.26 13.87
N PHE A 38 14.19 -4.66 13.07
CA PHE A 38 15.65 -4.51 13.33
C PHE A 38 16.23 -3.36 12.51
N GLU A 39 17.31 -2.81 13.00
CA GLU A 39 18.07 -1.74 12.34
C GLU A 39 19.23 -2.30 11.51
N ALA A 40 19.69 -1.53 10.53
CA ALA A 40 20.96 -1.83 9.84
C ALA A 40 22.13 -1.73 10.83
N GLY A 41 23.03 -2.71 10.81
CA GLY A 41 24.17 -2.79 11.71
C GLY A 41 23.92 -3.59 13.01
N GLU A 42 22.69 -3.98 13.32
CA GLU A 42 22.39 -4.89 14.43
C GLU A 42 22.86 -6.32 14.11
N GLU A 43 23.17 -7.10 15.14
CA GLU A 43 23.56 -8.51 14.99
C GLU A 43 22.36 -9.34 14.50
N ALA A 44 22.64 -10.26 13.58
CA ALA A 44 21.63 -11.16 13.03
C ALA A 44 21.62 -12.48 13.83
N ASP A 45 20.99 -12.43 14.99
CA ASP A 45 20.88 -13.55 15.95
C ASP A 45 19.54 -14.29 15.88
N GLN A 46 18.59 -13.77 15.09
CA GLN A 46 17.26 -14.35 14.90
C GLN A 46 16.86 -14.39 13.43
N LEU A 47 16.08 -15.42 13.09
CA LEU A 47 15.35 -15.53 11.85
C LEU A 47 13.91 -15.18 12.12
N TYR A 48 13.36 -14.24 11.36
CA TYR A 48 11.99 -13.81 11.51
C TYR A 48 11.13 -14.33 10.38
N PHE A 49 9.87 -14.68 10.69
CA PHE A 49 8.86 -15.04 9.70
C PHE A 49 7.62 -14.21 9.89
N LEU A 50 7.17 -13.61 8.79
CA LEU A 50 5.93 -12.84 8.78
C LEU A 50 4.74 -13.78 8.60
N ARG A 51 3.87 -13.85 9.61
CA ARG A 51 2.61 -14.61 9.56
C ARG A 51 1.49 -13.78 8.93
N ALA A 52 1.35 -12.54 9.37
CA ALA A 52 0.33 -11.61 8.94
C ALA A 52 0.88 -10.18 8.90
N GLY A 53 0.30 -9.31 8.08
CA GLY A 53 0.75 -7.94 7.94
C GLY A 53 1.69 -7.72 6.75
N ARG A 54 2.60 -6.75 6.88
CA ARG A 54 3.56 -6.41 5.83
C ARG A 54 4.77 -5.68 6.40
N LEU A 55 5.98 -6.08 5.98
CA LEU A 55 7.20 -5.39 6.37
C LEU A 55 7.84 -4.71 5.16
N GLY A 56 8.47 -3.57 5.38
CA GLY A 56 9.27 -2.84 4.40
C GLY A 56 10.75 -2.92 4.71
N VAL A 57 11.56 -3.09 3.70
CA VAL A 57 13.03 -3.12 3.79
C VAL A 57 13.59 -1.80 3.27
N PHE A 58 14.40 -1.13 4.08
CA PHE A 58 14.97 0.17 3.78
C PHE A 58 16.49 0.13 3.92
N ARG A 59 17.20 0.69 2.94
CA ARG A 59 18.62 0.99 3.06
C ARG A 59 18.77 2.44 3.48
N HIS A 60 19.59 2.67 4.48
CA HIS A 60 19.96 4.02 4.90
C HIS A 60 21.45 4.24 4.62
N GLU A 61 21.75 5.23 3.80
CA GLU A 61 23.11 5.73 3.61
C GLU A 61 23.24 7.10 4.30
N GLU A 62 24.34 7.34 4.96
CA GLU A 62 24.55 8.56 5.73
C GLU A 62 24.41 9.81 4.84
N GLY A 63 23.48 10.71 5.23
CA GLY A 63 23.19 11.94 4.47
C GLY A 63 22.23 11.78 3.30
N GLN A 64 21.63 10.61 3.09
CA GLN A 64 20.63 10.37 2.05
C GLN A 64 19.25 10.01 2.65
N GLU A 65 18.20 10.25 1.89
CA GLU A 65 16.86 9.75 2.21
C GLU A 65 16.86 8.21 2.17
N PRO A 66 16.14 7.53 3.10
CA PRO A 66 16.08 6.07 3.11
C PRO A 66 15.58 5.50 1.79
N GLU A 67 16.35 4.64 1.16
CA GLU A 67 15.97 3.94 -0.07
C GLU A 67 15.07 2.74 0.27
N PHE A 68 13.87 2.71 -0.30
CA PHE A 68 12.97 1.57 -0.18
C PHE A 68 13.41 0.43 -1.12
N LEU A 69 13.81 -0.70 -0.55
CA LEU A 69 14.32 -1.85 -1.31
C LEU A 69 13.22 -2.86 -1.69
N GLY A 70 12.16 -2.96 -0.90
CA GLY A 70 11.09 -3.90 -1.17
C GLY A 70 10.22 -4.25 0.03
N VAL A 71 9.32 -5.20 -0.18
CA VAL A 71 8.32 -5.65 0.78
C VAL A 71 8.53 -7.11 1.13
N ILE A 72 8.38 -7.44 2.41
CA ILE A 72 8.27 -8.81 2.93
C ILE A 72 6.78 -9.07 3.17
N ARG A 73 6.28 -10.20 2.66
CA ARG A 73 4.88 -10.61 2.71
C ARG A 73 4.68 -11.79 3.65
N PRO A 74 3.44 -12.06 4.09
CA PRO A 74 3.14 -13.27 4.86
C PRO A 74 3.71 -14.53 4.19
N GLY A 75 4.36 -15.39 5.00
CA GLY A 75 5.08 -16.57 4.53
C GLY A 75 6.53 -16.32 4.08
N GLU A 76 7.01 -15.08 4.08
CA GLU A 76 8.38 -14.76 3.72
C GLU A 76 9.25 -14.51 4.97
N PRO A 77 10.55 -14.92 4.93
CA PRO A 77 11.50 -14.66 6.01
C PRO A 77 12.02 -13.22 5.99
N ALA A 78 12.53 -12.77 7.14
CA ALA A 78 13.29 -11.55 7.30
C ALA A 78 14.57 -11.83 8.13
N GLY A 79 15.66 -11.17 7.77
CA GLY A 79 16.96 -11.34 8.42
C GLY A 79 17.78 -12.54 7.94
N GLU A 80 17.21 -13.37 7.07
CA GLU A 80 17.78 -14.61 6.57
C GLU A 80 19.15 -14.46 5.90
N MET A 81 19.32 -13.39 5.13
CA MET A 81 20.57 -13.17 4.38
C MET A 81 21.73 -12.89 5.31
N SER A 82 21.54 -12.04 6.31
CA SER A 82 22.56 -11.68 7.29
C SER A 82 22.85 -12.83 8.24
N LEU A 83 21.82 -13.54 8.67
CA LEU A 83 21.93 -14.72 9.52
C LEU A 83 22.75 -15.82 8.85
N LEU A 84 22.46 -16.16 7.57
CA LEU A 84 23.17 -17.15 6.79
C LEU A 84 24.61 -16.72 6.46
N ALA A 85 24.84 -15.43 6.22
CA ALA A 85 26.15 -14.87 5.95
C ALA A 85 27.02 -14.72 7.23
N GLY A 86 26.41 -14.80 8.42
CA GLY A 86 27.12 -14.53 9.69
C GLY A 86 27.55 -13.06 9.82
N THR A 87 26.75 -12.13 9.28
CA THR A 87 27.02 -10.70 9.28
C THR A 87 25.92 -9.94 10.01
N VAL A 88 26.15 -8.67 10.30
CA VAL A 88 25.12 -7.76 10.80
C VAL A 88 24.06 -7.50 9.72
N HIS A 89 22.88 -7.03 10.12
CA HIS A 89 21.81 -6.67 9.19
C HIS A 89 22.27 -5.54 8.25
N SER A 90 22.09 -5.74 6.94
CA SER A 90 22.50 -4.79 5.89
C SER A 90 21.43 -3.73 5.60
N ALA A 91 20.22 -3.87 6.16
CA ALA A 91 19.09 -2.98 5.94
C ALA A 91 18.21 -2.93 7.18
N ARG A 92 17.48 -1.83 7.32
CA ARG A 92 16.43 -1.65 8.32
C ARG A 92 15.16 -2.30 7.86
N VAL A 93 14.46 -3.01 8.75
CA VAL A 93 13.13 -3.57 8.47
C VAL A 93 12.09 -2.97 9.41
N VAL A 94 11.00 -2.48 8.83
CA VAL A 94 9.92 -1.77 9.53
C VAL A 94 8.57 -2.39 9.17
N ALA A 95 7.68 -2.51 10.15
CA ALA A 95 6.31 -2.91 9.88
C ALA A 95 5.58 -1.80 9.10
N LEU A 96 5.17 -2.09 7.87
CA LEU A 96 4.34 -1.16 7.06
C LEU A 96 2.90 -1.12 7.56
N ARG A 97 2.47 -2.15 8.28
CA ARG A 97 1.17 -2.29 8.93
C ARG A 97 1.31 -3.21 10.15
N ASP A 98 0.25 -3.29 10.96
CA ASP A 98 0.23 -4.19 12.10
C ASP A 98 0.56 -5.61 11.62
N SER A 99 1.58 -6.21 12.20
CA SER A 99 2.20 -7.44 11.70
C SER A 99 2.36 -8.45 12.83
N GLU A 100 2.17 -9.72 12.52
CA GLU A 100 2.45 -10.83 13.41
C GLU A 100 3.68 -11.57 12.93
N ILE A 101 4.64 -11.74 13.82
CA ILE A 101 5.98 -12.20 13.51
C ILE A 101 6.34 -13.33 14.45
N PHE A 102 6.93 -14.37 13.89
CA PHE A 102 7.61 -15.41 14.62
C PHE A 102 9.11 -15.16 14.58
N ALA A 103 9.75 -15.10 15.74
CA ALA A 103 11.19 -15.00 15.87
C ALA A 103 11.75 -16.35 16.29
N LEU A 104 12.69 -16.87 15.51
CA LEU A 104 13.41 -18.12 15.76
C LEU A 104 14.89 -17.77 16.00
N PRO A 105 15.44 -18.04 17.20
CA PRO A 105 16.87 -17.89 17.48
C PRO A 105 17.72 -18.64 16.47
N ARG A 106 18.86 -18.05 16.13
CA ARG A 106 19.82 -18.62 15.17
C ARG A 106 20.22 -20.04 15.53
N ASP A 107 20.50 -20.28 16.81
CA ASP A 107 20.97 -21.57 17.29
C ASP A 107 19.93 -22.65 17.04
N LEU A 108 18.67 -22.38 17.39
CA LEU A 108 17.56 -23.31 17.13
C LEU A 108 17.31 -23.58 15.66
N PHE A 109 17.47 -22.53 14.82
CA PHE A 109 17.38 -22.71 13.37
C PHE A 109 18.53 -23.59 12.83
N MET A 110 19.76 -23.36 13.32
CA MET A 110 20.92 -24.13 12.86
C MET A 110 20.84 -25.57 13.31
N ASP A 111 20.42 -25.84 14.55
CA ASP A 111 20.22 -27.19 15.07
C ASP A 111 19.17 -27.95 14.23
N ALA A 112 18.04 -27.31 13.93
CA ALA A 112 17.01 -27.89 13.09
C ALA A 112 17.50 -28.16 11.65
N ALA A 113 18.34 -27.28 11.10
CA ALA A 113 18.92 -27.45 9.77
C ALA A 113 20.02 -28.53 9.72
N GLU A 114 20.69 -28.83 10.84
CA GLU A 114 21.59 -29.96 10.97
C GLU A 114 20.84 -31.29 11.06
N GLU A 115 19.71 -31.32 11.79
CA GLU A 115 18.85 -32.50 11.88
C GLU A 115 18.13 -32.81 10.56
N ASP A 116 17.59 -31.78 9.88
CA ASP A 116 16.96 -31.90 8.58
C ASP A 116 17.50 -30.86 7.57
N PRO A 117 18.42 -31.23 6.68
CA PRO A 117 18.93 -30.35 5.63
C PRO A 117 17.85 -29.80 4.68
N GLY A 118 16.64 -30.36 4.67
CA GLY A 118 15.49 -29.87 3.93
C GLY A 118 15.10 -28.46 4.38
N VAL A 119 15.22 -28.16 5.65
CA VAL A 119 14.97 -26.82 6.25
C VAL A 119 15.80 -25.74 5.56
N MET A 120 17.10 -25.97 5.41
CA MET A 120 18.01 -25.04 4.75
C MET A 120 17.68 -24.89 3.25
N LEU A 121 17.38 -25.99 2.58
CA LEU A 121 17.02 -25.98 1.15
C LEU A 121 15.72 -25.18 0.92
N GLU A 122 14.73 -25.34 1.76
CA GLU A 122 13.46 -24.61 1.68
C GLU A 122 13.67 -23.11 1.92
N LEU A 123 14.46 -22.71 2.93
CA LEU A 123 14.81 -21.33 3.15
C LEU A 123 15.51 -20.72 1.94
N ALA A 124 16.50 -21.42 1.38
CA ALA A 124 17.21 -20.97 0.18
C ALA A 124 16.25 -20.81 -1.02
N GLN A 125 15.29 -21.72 -1.21
CA GLN A 125 14.27 -21.60 -2.25
C GLN A 125 13.35 -20.39 -2.05
N LEU A 126 12.97 -20.08 -0.81
CA LEU A 126 12.18 -18.88 -0.50
C LEU A 126 12.95 -17.61 -0.85
N VAL A 127 14.23 -17.53 -0.46
CA VAL A 127 15.10 -16.39 -0.78
C VAL A 127 15.27 -16.22 -2.30
N VAL A 128 15.52 -17.31 -3.03
CA VAL A 128 15.66 -17.26 -4.49
C VAL A 128 14.36 -16.83 -5.17
N ARG A 129 13.21 -17.34 -4.73
CA ARG A 129 11.90 -16.93 -5.24
C ARG A 129 11.67 -15.42 -5.02
N ARG A 130 11.98 -14.91 -3.84
CA ARG A 130 11.87 -13.48 -3.50
C ARG A 130 12.78 -12.63 -4.39
N THR A 131 14.06 -13.01 -4.52
CA THR A 131 15.04 -12.29 -5.35
C THR A 131 14.63 -12.24 -6.83
N ARG A 132 14.07 -13.32 -7.35
CA ARG A 132 13.55 -13.37 -8.72
C ARG A 132 12.32 -12.48 -8.90
N ARG A 133 11.41 -12.42 -7.92
CA ARG A 133 10.26 -11.49 -7.93
C ARG A 133 10.71 -10.03 -7.94
N THR A 134 11.70 -9.70 -7.14
CA THR A 134 12.24 -8.32 -7.05
C THR A 134 12.92 -7.88 -8.35
N LYS A 135 13.61 -8.79 -9.05
CA LYS A 135 14.25 -8.49 -10.35
C LYS A 135 13.29 -8.45 -11.54
N GLY A 136 12.16 -9.13 -11.47
CA GLY A 136 11.17 -9.20 -12.55
C GLY A 136 10.05 -8.15 -12.45
N ARG A 137 9.91 -7.51 -11.31
CA ARG A 137 8.99 -6.37 -11.07
C ARG A 137 9.84 -5.20 -10.67
N GLN A 138 9.71 -4.10 -11.39
CA GLN A 138 10.17 -2.80 -10.92
C GLN A 138 9.71 -2.61 -9.48
N ALA A 139 10.58 -2.08 -8.63
CA ALA A 139 10.32 -1.80 -7.23
C ALA A 139 8.94 -1.13 -7.06
N GLY A 140 7.98 -1.85 -6.48
CA GLY A 140 6.59 -1.42 -6.34
C GLY A 140 5.64 -2.40 -7.01
N SER A 141 5.25 -3.49 -6.32
CA SER A 141 3.95 -4.06 -6.67
C SER A 141 2.95 -2.94 -6.50
N GLU A 142 2.13 -2.69 -7.54
CA GLU A 142 1.06 -1.69 -7.44
C GLU A 142 0.30 -1.92 -6.14
N PRO A 143 0.02 -0.84 -5.37
CA PRO A 143 -0.76 -0.97 -4.15
C PRO A 143 -2.07 -1.68 -4.47
N SER A 144 -2.48 -2.61 -3.64
CA SER A 144 -3.77 -3.30 -3.77
C SER A 144 -4.71 -3.02 -2.61
N VAL A 145 -4.18 -2.37 -1.57
CA VAL A 145 -4.90 -2.03 -0.34
C VAL A 145 -4.95 -0.53 -0.18
N TYR A 146 -6.15 0.02 -0.26
CA TYR A 146 -6.39 1.44 -0.26
C TYR A 146 -7.26 1.88 0.90
N GLY A 147 -6.89 2.98 1.56
CA GLY A 147 -7.69 3.59 2.61
C GLY A 147 -8.31 4.91 2.15
N PHE A 148 -9.56 5.12 2.52
CA PHE A 148 -10.29 6.35 2.26
C PHE A 148 -10.77 6.93 3.58
N VAL A 149 -10.25 8.11 3.95
CA VAL A 149 -10.49 8.73 5.26
C VAL A 149 -10.97 10.15 5.08
N THR A 150 -12.06 10.53 5.74
CA THR A 150 -12.52 11.92 5.73
C THR A 150 -11.55 12.85 6.45
N VAL A 151 -11.41 14.08 5.94
CA VAL A 151 -10.66 15.17 6.57
C VAL A 151 -11.47 16.45 6.56
N GLY A 152 -11.54 17.16 7.69
CA GLY A 152 -12.36 18.35 7.85
C GLY A 152 -13.86 18.02 7.97
N GLU A 153 -14.71 18.75 7.24
CA GLU A 153 -16.14 18.50 7.24
C GLU A 153 -16.47 17.09 6.74
N ALA A 154 -17.43 16.43 7.38
CA ALA A 154 -17.82 15.07 7.06
C ALA A 154 -18.30 14.92 5.59
N VAL A 155 -17.72 13.95 4.92
CA VAL A 155 -18.14 13.50 3.60
C VAL A 155 -18.49 12.02 3.71
N PRO A 156 -19.64 11.55 3.19
CA PRO A 156 -19.95 10.13 3.16
C PRO A 156 -18.94 9.38 2.29
N VAL A 157 -18.04 8.59 2.93
CA VAL A 157 -16.97 7.85 2.26
C VAL A 157 -17.50 6.58 1.66
N ARG A 158 -18.28 5.81 2.43
CA ARG A 158 -18.75 4.47 2.02
C ARG A 158 -19.45 4.47 0.67
N PRO A 159 -20.42 5.37 0.38
CA PRO A 159 -21.06 5.41 -0.94
C PRO A 159 -20.11 5.72 -2.10
N VAL A 160 -19.09 6.53 -1.86
CA VAL A 160 -18.04 6.85 -2.85
C VAL A 160 -17.22 5.61 -3.15
N VAL A 161 -16.73 4.94 -2.10
CA VAL A 161 -15.89 3.75 -2.20
C VAL A 161 -16.66 2.58 -2.83
N ASP A 162 -17.92 2.36 -2.43
CA ASP A 162 -18.79 1.32 -3.02
C ASP A 162 -19.00 1.54 -4.54
N ARG A 163 -19.06 2.81 -4.97
CA ARG A 163 -19.18 3.15 -6.40
C ARG A 163 -17.88 2.84 -7.14
N ILE A 164 -16.73 3.20 -6.58
CA ILE A 164 -15.41 2.87 -7.13
C ILE A 164 -15.25 1.35 -7.21
N ALA A 165 -15.59 0.61 -6.15
CA ALA A 165 -15.52 -0.86 -6.12
C ALA A 165 -16.35 -1.51 -7.24
N ARG A 166 -17.55 -1.01 -7.51
CA ARG A 166 -18.36 -1.51 -8.64
C ARG A 166 -17.68 -1.34 -9.99
N HIS A 167 -16.95 -0.26 -10.20
CA HIS A 167 -16.17 -0.07 -11.43
C HIS A 167 -14.97 -0.98 -11.49
N ILE A 168 -14.29 -1.25 -10.37
CA ILE A 168 -13.20 -2.24 -10.29
C ILE A 168 -13.73 -3.63 -10.64
N MET A 169 -14.89 -4.05 -10.10
CA MET A 169 -15.53 -5.32 -10.47
C MET A 169 -15.86 -5.40 -11.96
N ARG A 170 -16.32 -4.29 -12.57
CA ARG A 170 -16.58 -4.24 -14.02
C ARG A 170 -15.32 -4.41 -14.88
N GLN A 171 -14.16 -4.13 -14.34
CA GLN A 171 -12.87 -4.38 -14.97
C GLN A 171 -12.38 -5.85 -14.82
N GLY A 172 -13.13 -6.69 -14.10
CA GLY A 172 -12.86 -8.12 -13.93
C GLY A 172 -12.06 -8.46 -12.67
N TYR A 173 -11.83 -7.52 -11.77
CA TYR A 173 -11.12 -7.77 -10.51
C TYR A 173 -12.08 -8.11 -9.36
N SER A 174 -11.61 -8.96 -8.45
CA SER A 174 -12.24 -9.16 -7.15
C SER A 174 -11.90 -7.99 -6.22
N VAL A 175 -12.92 -7.41 -5.58
CA VAL A 175 -12.73 -6.28 -4.66
C VAL A 175 -13.69 -6.37 -3.48
N THR A 176 -13.21 -6.00 -2.31
CA THR A 176 -14.04 -5.86 -1.11
C THR A 176 -13.92 -4.48 -0.51
N VAL A 177 -14.99 -4.02 0.15
CA VAL A 177 -15.02 -2.76 0.90
C VAL A 177 -15.20 -3.06 2.38
N VAL A 178 -14.22 -2.62 3.18
CA VAL A 178 -14.15 -2.86 4.63
C VAL A 178 -14.46 -1.56 5.36
N GLY A 179 -15.41 -1.59 6.28
CA GLY A 179 -15.82 -0.48 7.13
C GLY A 179 -15.47 -0.71 8.60
N ALA A 180 -15.99 0.16 9.46
CA ALA A 180 -15.73 0.15 10.90
C ALA A 180 -16.21 -1.13 11.61
N GLU A 181 -17.07 -1.92 10.98
CA GLU A 181 -17.49 -3.24 11.46
C GLU A 181 -16.31 -4.20 11.66
N ALA A 182 -15.19 -3.96 10.96
CA ALA A 182 -13.99 -4.77 11.07
C ALA A 182 -12.97 -4.24 12.10
N ALA A 183 -13.27 -3.17 12.83
CA ALA A 183 -12.30 -2.50 13.73
C ALA A 183 -11.73 -3.42 14.84
N THR A 184 -12.46 -4.47 15.22
CA THR A 184 -12.06 -5.45 16.24
C THR A 184 -11.60 -6.78 15.66
N ALA A 185 -11.47 -6.87 14.32
CA ALA A 185 -11.00 -8.09 13.69
C ALA A 185 -9.51 -8.35 14.02
N PRO A 186 -9.11 -9.62 14.17
CA PRO A 186 -7.70 -9.96 14.38
C PRO A 186 -6.85 -9.69 13.12
N THR A 187 -5.55 -9.55 13.31
CA THR A 187 -4.60 -9.22 12.21
C THR A 187 -4.64 -10.24 11.08
N GLU A 188 -4.85 -11.53 11.40
CA GLU A 188 -4.97 -12.60 10.40
C GLU A 188 -6.18 -12.42 9.49
N TRP A 189 -7.29 -11.88 10.02
CA TRP A 189 -8.48 -11.61 9.22
C TRP A 189 -8.18 -10.62 8.10
N TYR A 190 -7.43 -9.55 8.39
CA TYR A 190 -7.05 -8.57 7.36
C TYR A 190 -6.16 -9.20 6.29
N SER A 191 -5.20 -10.03 6.71
CA SER A 191 -4.32 -10.75 5.77
C SER A 191 -5.10 -11.74 4.89
N GLU A 192 -6.11 -12.42 5.45
CA GLU A 192 -6.97 -13.35 4.68
C GLU A 192 -7.84 -12.60 3.68
N VAL A 193 -8.41 -11.46 4.06
CA VAL A 193 -9.19 -10.60 3.14
C VAL A 193 -8.32 -10.13 1.97
N GLU A 194 -7.08 -9.72 2.24
CA GLU A 194 -6.14 -9.29 1.21
C GLU A 194 -5.67 -10.42 0.31
N ARG A 195 -5.56 -11.64 0.84
CA ARG A 195 -5.17 -12.82 0.08
C ARG A 195 -6.26 -13.29 -0.88
N THR A 196 -7.52 -13.08 -0.52
CA THR A 196 -8.69 -13.56 -1.26
C THR A 196 -9.25 -12.57 -2.27
N HIS A 197 -8.76 -11.31 -2.26
CA HIS A 197 -9.23 -10.28 -3.18
C HIS A 197 -8.06 -9.59 -3.89
N ASP A 198 -8.27 -9.20 -5.14
CA ASP A 198 -7.27 -8.41 -5.89
C ASP A 198 -7.11 -7.01 -5.29
N PHE A 199 -8.22 -6.43 -4.79
CA PHE A 199 -8.23 -5.10 -4.18
C PHE A 199 -9.04 -5.08 -2.88
N VAL A 200 -8.51 -4.38 -1.87
CA VAL A 200 -9.21 -4.11 -0.60
C VAL A 200 -9.31 -2.60 -0.40
N LEU A 201 -10.54 -2.11 -0.21
CA LEU A 201 -10.84 -0.70 -0.02
C LEU A 201 -11.38 -0.47 1.38
N TYR A 202 -10.61 0.22 2.23
CA TYR A 202 -11.03 0.58 3.58
C TYR A 202 -11.75 1.93 3.57
N ALA A 203 -12.96 1.97 4.12
CA ALA A 203 -13.75 3.18 4.26
C ALA A 203 -13.80 3.63 5.73
N ALA A 204 -13.20 4.77 6.04
CA ALA A 204 -13.20 5.35 7.38
C ALA A 204 -13.87 6.72 7.37
N GLU A 205 -15.10 6.72 7.83
CA GLU A 205 -15.93 7.92 7.98
C GLU A 205 -16.29 8.16 9.45
N GLY A 206 -16.77 9.37 9.77
CA GLY A 206 -17.17 9.73 11.10
C GLY A 206 -15.99 10.10 12.02
N GLU A 207 -16.25 10.07 13.33
CA GLU A 207 -15.33 10.55 14.37
C GLU A 207 -14.54 9.42 15.06
N ASP A 208 -14.67 8.16 14.59
CA ASP A 208 -13.93 7.05 15.16
C ASP A 208 -12.43 7.16 14.83
N LEU A 209 -11.69 7.77 15.74
CA LEU A 209 -10.26 7.97 15.61
C LEU A 209 -9.49 6.63 15.63
N GLY A 210 -9.99 5.63 16.36
CA GLY A 210 -9.38 4.30 16.44
C GLY A 210 -9.41 3.60 15.08
N TRP A 211 -10.59 3.55 14.45
CA TRP A 211 -10.75 2.98 13.11
C TRP A 211 -9.94 3.73 12.04
N ARG A 212 -9.96 5.07 12.09
CA ARG A 212 -9.17 5.90 11.15
C ARG A 212 -7.66 5.65 11.28
N ALA A 213 -7.17 5.52 12.52
CA ALA A 213 -5.77 5.21 12.80
C ALA A 213 -5.40 3.81 12.32
N LEU A 214 -6.27 2.82 12.54
CA LEU A 214 -6.08 1.46 12.05
C LEU A 214 -6.00 1.44 10.52
N VAL A 215 -6.97 2.06 9.84
CA VAL A 215 -6.96 2.15 8.37
C VAL A 215 -5.67 2.81 7.87
N ALA A 216 -5.23 3.90 8.50
CA ALA A 216 -4.00 4.58 8.10
C ALA A 216 -2.76 3.67 8.19
N ARG A 217 -2.73 2.71 9.14
CA ARG A 217 -1.62 1.74 9.28
C ARG A 217 -1.73 0.53 8.36
N GLN A 218 -2.97 0.16 7.98
CA GLN A 218 -3.22 -1.09 7.24
C GLN A 218 -3.08 -0.95 5.71
N VAL A 219 -3.03 0.26 5.18
CA VAL A 219 -3.14 0.48 3.74
C VAL A 219 -1.81 0.80 3.08
N ASP A 220 -1.66 0.37 1.83
CA ASP A 220 -0.50 0.70 1.00
C ASP A 220 -0.54 2.17 0.56
N ARG A 221 -1.74 2.70 0.32
CA ARG A 221 -1.97 4.07 -0.11
C ARG A 221 -3.21 4.65 0.53
N LEU A 222 -3.08 5.85 1.04
CA LEU A 222 -4.14 6.54 1.76
C LEU A 222 -4.72 7.68 0.91
N PHE A 223 -6.04 7.72 0.78
CA PHE A 223 -6.78 8.83 0.20
C PHE A 223 -7.49 9.62 1.30
N ARG A 224 -7.11 10.87 1.45
CA ARG A 224 -7.84 11.83 2.28
C ARG A 224 -8.97 12.41 1.47
N ILE A 225 -10.17 12.39 1.98
CA ILE A 225 -11.35 12.94 1.30
C ILE A 225 -11.80 14.20 2.01
N GLY A 226 -11.72 15.34 1.34
CA GLY A 226 -12.20 16.63 1.82
C GLY A 226 -13.35 17.18 0.97
N LYS A 227 -14.18 18.04 1.56
CA LYS A 227 -15.21 18.79 0.86
C LYS A 227 -14.58 20.01 0.19
N ALA A 228 -14.64 20.09 -1.13
CA ALA A 228 -13.96 21.14 -1.90
C ALA A 228 -14.37 22.58 -1.51
N SER A 229 -15.61 22.78 -1.04
CA SER A 229 -16.13 24.06 -0.62
C SER A 229 -15.78 24.45 0.83
N SER A 230 -15.22 23.52 1.62
CA SER A 230 -14.81 23.79 3.00
C SER A 230 -13.35 24.28 3.06
N ARG A 231 -13.01 24.90 4.18
CA ARG A 231 -11.62 25.20 4.48
C ARG A 231 -10.91 23.93 4.94
N PRO A 232 -9.65 23.71 4.52
CA PRO A 232 -8.86 22.61 5.06
C PRO A 232 -8.69 22.79 6.58
N PRO A 233 -8.68 21.70 7.35
CA PRO A 233 -8.37 21.77 8.77
C PRO A 233 -6.91 22.22 8.96
N GLN A 234 -6.62 22.92 10.05
CA GLN A 234 -5.27 23.41 10.35
C GLN A 234 -4.25 22.28 10.52
N ASN A 235 -4.69 21.14 11.04
CA ASN A 235 -3.88 19.94 11.20
C ASN A 235 -4.59 18.75 10.56
N ILE A 236 -4.07 18.26 9.43
CA ILE A 236 -4.53 17.03 8.81
C ILE A 236 -3.72 15.86 9.40
N ILE A 237 -3.74 15.72 10.71
CA ILE A 237 -3.10 14.62 11.43
C ILE A 237 -4.17 13.57 11.66
N LEU A 238 -3.94 12.34 11.13
CA LEU A 238 -4.87 11.22 11.33
C LEU A 238 -4.71 10.60 12.73
N HIS A 239 -3.51 10.65 13.29
CA HIS A 239 -3.23 10.24 14.66
C HIS A 239 -2.03 11.02 15.22
N PRO A 240 -2.16 11.71 16.38
CA PRO A 240 -1.09 12.55 16.91
C PRO A 240 0.15 11.78 17.38
N ALA A 241 0.02 10.50 17.75
CA ALA A 241 1.13 9.68 18.25
C ALA A 241 1.84 8.85 17.16
N GLN A 242 1.34 8.86 15.92
CA GLN A 242 1.94 8.12 14.82
C GLN A 242 2.01 9.04 13.59
N PRO A 243 3.15 9.71 13.34
CA PRO A 243 3.36 10.37 12.07
C PRO A 243 3.18 9.33 10.97
N LEU A 244 2.48 9.72 9.88
CA LEU A 244 2.42 8.90 8.69
C LEU A 244 3.83 8.51 8.32
N GLN A 245 4.03 7.25 8.03
CA GLN A 245 5.35 6.73 7.67
C GLN A 245 5.85 7.50 6.45
N ALA A 246 7.09 7.93 6.45
CA ALA A 246 7.68 8.78 5.40
C ALA A 246 7.53 8.18 3.98
N HIS A 247 7.34 6.87 3.89
CA HIS A 247 7.16 6.14 2.62
C HIS A 247 5.69 5.92 2.23
N GLN A 248 4.70 6.28 3.08
CA GLN A 248 3.30 6.08 2.75
C GLN A 248 2.80 7.19 1.82
N LEU A 249 2.37 6.79 0.63
CA LEU A 249 1.81 7.73 -0.33
C LEU A 249 0.40 8.16 0.10
N VAL A 250 0.24 9.46 0.28
CA VAL A 250 -1.03 10.07 0.67
C VAL A 250 -1.53 10.97 -0.43
N ASP A 251 -2.69 10.63 -0.97
CA ASP A 251 -3.40 11.41 -1.99
C ASP A 251 -4.55 12.21 -1.35
N LEU A 252 -5.01 13.23 -2.05
CA LEU A 252 -6.16 14.04 -1.66
C LEU A 252 -7.26 13.93 -2.72
N ILE A 253 -8.49 13.66 -2.28
CA ILE A 253 -9.70 13.73 -3.09
C ILE A 253 -10.54 14.90 -2.59
N LEU A 254 -10.84 15.86 -3.46
CA LEU A 254 -11.76 16.95 -3.17
C LEU A 254 -13.13 16.66 -3.78
N MET A 255 -14.13 16.51 -2.89
CA MET A 255 -15.50 16.22 -3.28
C MET A 255 -16.26 17.50 -3.60
N HIS A 256 -16.82 17.55 -4.79
CA HIS A 256 -17.67 18.62 -5.30
C HIS A 256 -19.16 18.23 -5.27
N PRO A 257 -20.09 19.20 -5.22
CA PRO A 257 -21.49 18.94 -5.45
C PRO A 257 -21.75 18.30 -6.81
N ARG A 258 -22.86 17.60 -6.95
CA ARG A 258 -23.28 17.01 -8.22
C ARG A 258 -23.42 18.10 -9.29
N GLY A 259 -22.94 17.83 -10.51
CA GLY A 259 -23.03 18.74 -11.64
C GLY A 259 -22.13 19.98 -11.56
N SER A 260 -21.19 20.03 -10.61
CA SER A 260 -20.19 21.11 -10.56
C SER A 260 -19.33 21.09 -11.83
N GLY A 261 -19.00 22.29 -12.32
CA GLY A 261 -18.02 22.50 -13.39
C GLY A 261 -16.57 22.25 -12.93
N ALA A 262 -15.62 22.67 -13.74
CA ALA A 262 -14.20 22.58 -13.39
C ALA A 262 -13.88 23.26 -12.06
N PRO A 263 -12.98 22.70 -11.24
CA PRO A 263 -12.58 23.30 -9.97
C PRO A 263 -11.86 24.64 -10.23
N ARG A 264 -12.10 25.64 -9.40
CA ARG A 264 -11.50 26.97 -9.56
C ARG A 264 -10.18 27.11 -8.82
N THR A 265 -10.09 26.59 -7.60
CA THR A 265 -8.87 26.65 -6.78
C THR A 265 -8.84 25.53 -5.76
N SER A 266 -7.65 24.99 -5.54
CA SER A 266 -7.37 23.97 -4.51
C SER A 266 -6.15 24.34 -3.67
N GLU A 267 -5.64 25.57 -3.84
CA GLU A 267 -4.37 26.01 -3.27
C GLU A 267 -4.34 25.85 -1.75
N GLY A 268 -5.41 26.25 -1.05
CA GLY A 268 -5.49 26.10 0.41
C GLY A 268 -5.41 24.62 0.85
N TRP A 269 -6.03 23.73 0.11
CA TRP A 269 -5.98 22.29 0.38
C TRP A 269 -4.60 21.68 0.07
N LEU A 270 -3.97 22.10 -1.02
CA LEU A 270 -2.60 21.66 -1.38
C LEU A 270 -1.60 22.12 -0.31
N ALA A 271 -1.70 23.37 0.14
CA ALA A 271 -0.83 23.92 1.18
C ALA A 271 -1.00 23.24 2.54
N ALA A 272 -2.22 22.79 2.88
CA ALA A 272 -2.48 22.14 4.17
C ALA A 272 -2.21 20.63 4.16
N ALA A 273 -2.45 19.96 3.03
CA ALA A 273 -2.41 18.50 2.94
C ALA A 273 -1.10 17.94 2.38
N HIS A 274 -0.34 18.71 1.62
CA HIS A 274 0.88 18.28 0.90
C HIS A 274 0.71 16.89 0.23
N PRO A 275 -0.35 16.68 -0.59
CA PRO A 275 -0.63 15.36 -1.13
C PRO A 275 0.35 14.98 -2.24
N ALA A 276 0.62 13.67 -2.40
CA ALA A 276 1.37 13.16 -3.53
C ALA A 276 0.62 13.42 -4.85
N ARG A 277 -0.71 13.26 -4.84
CA ARG A 277 -1.61 13.57 -5.97
C ARG A 277 -2.90 14.18 -5.46
N LEU A 278 -3.50 15.05 -6.29
CA LEU A 278 -4.82 15.63 -6.05
C LEU A 278 -5.81 15.12 -7.09
N PHE A 279 -6.99 14.72 -6.62
CA PHE A 279 -8.12 14.32 -7.45
C PHE A 279 -9.34 15.17 -7.11
N HIS A 280 -10.12 15.49 -8.12
CA HIS A 280 -11.43 16.12 -7.99
C HIS A 280 -12.49 15.09 -8.38
N MET A 281 -13.49 14.91 -7.52
CA MET A 281 -14.63 14.04 -7.77
C MET A 281 -15.94 14.79 -7.49
N ARG A 282 -16.91 14.61 -8.33
CA ARG A 282 -18.28 15.09 -8.13
C ARG A 282 -19.08 14.03 -7.40
N ARG A 283 -19.95 14.48 -6.50
CA ARG A 283 -20.85 13.57 -5.81
C ARG A 283 -21.74 12.86 -6.85
N ASP A 284 -21.88 11.55 -6.72
CA ASP A 284 -22.75 10.70 -7.54
C ASP A 284 -22.44 10.74 -9.04
N ASP A 285 -21.19 11.01 -9.41
CA ASP A 285 -20.71 11.00 -10.78
C ASP A 285 -20.02 9.65 -11.09
N GLU A 286 -20.56 8.94 -12.08
CA GLU A 286 -20.06 7.61 -12.46
C GLU A 286 -18.74 7.68 -13.24
N ASP A 287 -18.53 8.75 -14.00
CA ASP A 287 -17.29 8.92 -14.78
C ASP A 287 -16.10 9.21 -13.86
N ASP A 288 -16.31 10.04 -12.80
CA ASP A 288 -15.30 10.30 -11.78
C ASP A 288 -14.97 9.03 -11.00
N ALA A 289 -15.98 8.20 -10.66
CA ALA A 289 -15.76 6.92 -10.00
C ALA A 289 -15.03 5.91 -10.91
N ALA A 290 -15.38 5.86 -12.18
CA ALA A 290 -14.71 5.00 -13.17
C ALA A 290 -13.24 5.42 -13.36
N ARG A 291 -12.97 6.74 -13.37
CA ARG A 291 -11.61 7.26 -13.41
C ARG A 291 -10.81 6.81 -12.18
N MET A 292 -11.36 6.96 -10.98
CA MET A 292 -10.69 6.50 -9.76
C MET A 292 -10.44 4.99 -9.78
N ALA A 293 -11.40 4.18 -10.25
CA ALA A 293 -11.19 2.74 -10.40
C ALA A 293 -10.00 2.43 -11.32
N ARG A 294 -9.88 3.11 -12.49
CA ARG A 294 -8.71 2.94 -13.37
C ARG A 294 -7.41 3.38 -12.71
N VAL A 295 -7.43 4.44 -11.91
CA VAL A 295 -6.24 4.89 -11.15
C VAL A 295 -5.81 3.84 -10.13
N LEU A 296 -6.75 3.23 -9.41
CA LEU A 296 -6.46 2.21 -8.39
C LEU A 296 -5.96 0.90 -9.00
N THR A 297 -6.47 0.53 -10.17
CA THR A 297 -6.12 -0.72 -10.87
C THR A 297 -4.91 -0.57 -11.81
N GLY A 298 -4.26 0.61 -11.84
CA GLY A 298 -3.14 0.86 -12.75
C GLY A 298 -3.53 0.94 -14.24
N GLN A 299 -4.83 1.05 -14.55
CA GLN A 299 -5.36 1.10 -15.93
C GLN A 299 -5.70 2.53 -16.40
N SER A 300 -5.20 3.54 -15.71
CA SER A 300 -5.42 4.94 -16.08
C SER A 300 -4.74 5.29 -17.41
N ILE A 301 -5.40 6.12 -18.21
CA ILE A 301 -4.92 6.57 -19.50
C ILE A 301 -4.38 8.00 -19.40
N GLY A 302 -3.08 8.15 -19.63
CA GLY A 302 -2.41 9.42 -19.70
C GLY A 302 -2.25 9.90 -21.15
N LEU A 303 -2.63 11.14 -21.43
CA LEU A 303 -2.42 11.78 -22.72
C LEU A 303 -1.32 12.84 -22.61
N VAL A 304 -0.28 12.71 -23.42
CA VAL A 304 0.82 13.68 -23.47
C VAL A 304 0.78 14.43 -24.81
N LEU A 305 0.69 15.76 -24.74
CA LEU A 305 0.61 16.65 -25.89
C LEU A 305 1.97 17.33 -26.12
N SER A 306 2.56 17.11 -27.29
CA SER A 306 3.86 17.69 -27.65
C SER A 306 3.76 19.20 -27.98
N GLY A 307 4.87 19.89 -27.92
CA GLY A 307 5.02 21.22 -28.48
C GLY A 307 4.97 21.19 -30.01
N GLY A 308 4.92 22.35 -30.63
CA GLY A 308 4.93 22.44 -32.12
C GLY A 308 4.41 23.79 -32.67
N GLY A 309 4.37 24.81 -31.84
CA GLY A 309 3.82 26.11 -32.24
C GLY A 309 2.38 25.98 -32.74
N ALA A 310 2.05 26.60 -33.86
CA ALA A 310 0.70 26.56 -34.43
C ALA A 310 0.22 25.15 -34.83
N ARG A 311 1.12 24.19 -35.06
CA ARG A 311 0.75 22.80 -35.37
C ARG A 311 0.09 22.10 -34.18
N ALA A 312 0.35 22.55 -32.95
CA ALA A 312 -0.23 21.97 -31.74
C ALA A 312 -1.77 22.17 -31.63
N TYR A 313 -2.37 23.06 -32.44
CA TYR A 313 -3.83 23.12 -32.53
C TYR A 313 -4.46 21.82 -33.04
N ALA A 314 -3.70 20.96 -33.72
CA ALA A 314 -4.17 19.62 -34.08
C ALA A 314 -4.53 18.76 -32.85
N HIS A 315 -3.90 19.02 -31.68
CA HIS A 315 -4.22 18.35 -30.45
C HIS A 315 -5.68 18.57 -30.01
N VAL A 316 -6.26 19.74 -30.27
CA VAL A 316 -7.68 20.02 -29.96
C VAL A 316 -8.58 19.04 -30.70
N GLY A 317 -8.30 18.82 -32.00
CA GLY A 317 -9.03 17.83 -32.80
C GLY A 317 -8.81 16.40 -32.32
N ALA A 318 -7.58 16.05 -31.94
CA ALA A 318 -7.25 14.72 -31.40
C ALA A 318 -7.97 14.44 -30.07
N VAL A 319 -7.93 15.36 -29.11
CA VAL A 319 -8.65 15.25 -27.83
C VAL A 319 -10.16 15.11 -28.06
N ARG A 320 -10.71 15.90 -28.96
CA ARG A 320 -12.13 15.82 -29.34
C ARG A 320 -12.49 14.45 -29.91
N ALA A 321 -11.71 13.96 -30.87
CA ALA A 321 -11.94 12.65 -31.49
C ALA A 321 -11.83 11.49 -30.50
N LEU A 322 -10.90 11.55 -29.51
CA LEU A 322 -10.78 10.57 -28.43
C LEU A 322 -12.03 10.57 -27.56
N ARG A 323 -12.49 11.76 -27.13
CA ARG A 323 -13.72 11.91 -26.34
C ARG A 323 -14.96 11.43 -27.06
N GLU A 324 -15.11 11.76 -28.34
CA GLU A 324 -16.24 11.32 -29.18
C GLU A 324 -16.28 9.78 -29.34
N ARG A 325 -15.11 9.11 -29.24
CA ARG A 325 -15.01 7.65 -29.25
C ARG A 325 -15.07 7.01 -27.87
N GLY A 326 -15.35 7.79 -26.82
CA GLY A 326 -15.44 7.27 -25.45
C GLY A 326 -14.09 6.82 -24.85
N VAL A 327 -12.97 7.25 -25.42
CA VAL A 327 -11.64 6.96 -24.83
C VAL A 327 -11.47 7.85 -23.60
N PRO A 328 -11.32 7.27 -22.40
CA PRO A 328 -11.13 8.05 -21.19
C PRO A 328 -9.74 8.71 -21.19
N ILE A 329 -9.67 9.94 -20.67
CA ILE A 329 -8.41 10.64 -20.45
C ILE A 329 -8.36 10.95 -18.95
N ASP A 330 -7.57 10.18 -18.22
CA ASP A 330 -7.49 10.26 -16.75
C ASP A 330 -6.45 11.28 -16.29
N PHE A 331 -5.37 11.39 -17.06
CA PHE A 331 -4.30 12.36 -16.88
C PHE A 331 -3.96 13.01 -18.20
N ILE A 332 -3.66 14.30 -18.16
CA ILE A 332 -3.22 15.04 -19.33
C ILE A 332 -2.00 15.87 -18.97
N GLY A 333 -1.04 15.90 -19.87
CA GLY A 333 0.16 16.71 -19.73
C GLY A 333 0.63 17.22 -21.08
N GLY A 334 1.49 18.21 -21.10
CA GLY A 334 1.99 18.74 -22.36
C GLY A 334 3.24 19.59 -22.22
N ALA A 335 3.89 19.84 -23.36
CA ALA A 335 5.03 20.73 -23.48
C ALA A 335 4.70 21.91 -24.38
N SER A 336 5.17 23.13 -24.03
CA SER A 336 4.97 24.35 -24.82
C SER A 336 3.48 24.56 -25.21
N MET A 337 3.16 24.72 -26.48
CA MET A 337 1.76 24.84 -26.95
C MET A 337 0.88 23.63 -26.56
N GLY A 338 1.46 22.41 -26.48
CA GLY A 338 0.73 21.26 -25.98
C GLY A 338 0.31 21.40 -24.53
N ALA A 339 1.09 22.08 -23.69
CA ALA A 339 0.72 22.38 -22.31
C ALA A 339 -0.46 23.36 -22.24
N ILE A 340 -0.52 24.36 -23.14
CA ILE A 340 -1.63 25.31 -23.23
C ILE A 340 -2.92 24.60 -23.64
N VAL A 341 -2.84 23.61 -24.55
CA VAL A 341 -4.00 22.82 -24.96
C VAL A 341 -4.43 21.85 -23.86
N ALA A 342 -3.49 21.36 -23.02
CA ALA A 342 -3.77 20.46 -21.90
C ALA A 342 -4.45 21.17 -20.71
N ALA A 343 -4.18 22.47 -20.51
CA ALA A 343 -4.74 23.29 -19.44
C ALA A 343 -6.19 23.70 -19.74
#